data_e61bdd3d0b15bf3071fd18bfa4c24341
#
_entry.id   e61bdd3d0b15bf3071fd18bfa4c24341
#
_cell.length_a   1.000
_cell.length_b   1.000
_cell.length_c   1.000
_cell.angle_alpha   90.00
_cell.angle_beta   90.00
_cell.angle_gamma   90.00
#
_symmetry.space_group_name_H-M   'P 1'
#
loop_
_entity.id
_entity.type
_entity.pdbx_description
1 polymer ?
#
loop_
_entity_poly.entity_id
_entity_poly.type
_entity_poly.pdbx_seq_one_letter_code
_entity_poly.pdbx_strand_id
1 'polypeptide(L)'
;MCIRDSHVRSGSEWGLDSNVGGGLFTHSQVRLKLNDELSGEDHQQYYQNHRKYIDKTSAEQVLIAGGGLLFNVNLNALFQSHKENKAKISAVFKRLKRNELPQNTAVTALQFSEDEFVSGIEKIKTENETTVAANLKMVLVDKSLFKDFINYAEEHDLTIDADELMQYAFVETIEIASFEYTGYLKSIEIIKDYYQANMDMLEEAKFNSLFYRNSPVITRIHHSAPTYYGKEANVTASLTASGGNIYGDVTRSVLFRKVTIGEGSTVSESIINSGSNIGKHVHLKHVVLDKDVTIDDNITLEGTADNPIIVQKGMHVTANVAETLGV
;
A
#
# COMPACT_ATOMS: atom_id res chain seq x y z
N MET A 1 19.63 3.54 2.03
CA MET A 1 18.71 3.88 0.91
C MET A 1 17.33 3.32 1.27
N CYS A 2 16.31 4.15 1.27
CA CYS A 2 14.94 3.71 1.58
C CYS A 2 14.42 2.75 0.49
N ILE A 3 13.60 1.77 0.88
CA ILE A 3 12.97 0.84 -0.09
C ILE A 3 12.16 1.64 -1.12
N ARG A 4 11.41 2.65 -0.68
CA ARG A 4 10.71 3.58 -1.55
C ARG A 4 11.63 4.18 -2.61
N ASP A 5 12.76 4.76 -2.21
CA ASP A 5 13.68 5.44 -3.12
C ASP A 5 14.28 4.47 -4.16
N SER A 6 14.49 3.21 -3.77
CA SER A 6 14.97 2.17 -4.69
C SER A 6 13.92 1.70 -5.70
N HIS A 7 12.63 1.79 -5.37
CA HIS A 7 11.53 1.46 -6.29
C HIS A 7 11.20 2.63 -7.21
N VAL A 8 11.16 3.84 -6.67
CA VAL A 8 10.76 5.03 -7.40
C VAL A 8 11.89 5.57 -8.29
N ARG A 9 13.14 5.48 -7.86
CA ARG A 9 14.34 5.95 -8.60
C ARG A 9 14.15 7.37 -9.17
N SER A 10 14.45 7.54 -10.46
CA SER A 10 14.25 8.78 -11.21
C SER A 10 12.82 8.94 -11.78
N GLY A 11 11.95 7.95 -11.59
CA GLY A 11 10.62 7.94 -12.21
C GLY A 11 10.63 7.48 -13.67
N SER A 12 11.75 6.97 -14.20
CA SER A 12 11.86 6.54 -15.60
C SER A 12 10.85 5.47 -16.00
N GLU A 13 10.51 4.55 -15.10
CA GLU A 13 9.51 3.50 -15.30
C GLU A 13 8.10 4.08 -15.58
N TRP A 14 7.85 5.31 -15.16
CA TRP A 14 6.60 6.05 -15.40
C TRP A 14 6.76 7.17 -16.45
N GLY A 15 7.91 7.27 -17.14
CA GLY A 15 8.19 8.34 -18.08
C GLY A 15 8.36 9.71 -17.43
N LEU A 16 8.68 9.78 -16.14
CA LEU A 16 8.82 11.02 -15.38
C LEU A 16 10.25 11.58 -15.37
N ASP A 17 11.21 10.91 -15.99
CA ASP A 17 12.63 11.31 -16.06
C ASP A 17 12.93 12.32 -17.16
N SER A 18 11.93 12.74 -17.91
CA SER A 18 12.13 13.67 -19.01
C SER A 18 12.48 15.08 -18.51
N ASN A 19 13.43 15.72 -19.20
CA ASN A 19 13.84 17.10 -18.93
C ASN A 19 12.72 18.14 -19.16
N VAL A 20 11.56 17.73 -19.62
CA VAL A 20 10.42 18.58 -20.01
C VAL A 20 9.25 18.48 -19.03
N GLY A 21 9.16 17.40 -18.25
CA GLY A 21 8.11 17.21 -17.25
C GLY A 21 8.57 17.61 -15.84
N GLY A 22 7.63 17.84 -14.94
CA GLY A 22 7.90 18.22 -13.55
C GLY A 22 8.78 17.24 -12.75
N GLY A 23 9.00 16.04 -13.28
CA GLY A 23 9.85 15.01 -12.67
C GLY A 23 9.27 14.43 -11.40
N LEU A 24 10.12 13.71 -10.67
CA LEU A 24 9.81 13.11 -9.38
C LEU A 24 10.46 13.92 -8.26
N PHE A 25 9.66 14.33 -7.30
CA PHE A 25 10.15 14.99 -6.08
C PHE A 25 9.85 14.12 -4.86
N THR A 26 10.87 13.91 -4.02
CA THR A 26 10.71 13.22 -2.74
C THR A 26 10.92 14.21 -1.61
N HIS A 27 9.90 14.41 -0.78
CA HIS A 27 9.95 15.22 0.43
C HIS A 27 9.71 14.36 1.66
N SER A 28 10.44 14.61 2.74
CA SER A 28 10.21 13.94 4.01
C SER A 28 9.34 14.84 4.90
N GLN A 29 8.05 14.57 4.97
CA GLN A 29 7.12 15.26 5.88
C GLN A 29 7.40 14.93 7.36
N VAL A 30 7.94 13.74 7.65
CA VAL A 30 8.19 13.27 9.02
C VAL A 30 9.24 14.14 9.73
N ARG A 31 10.26 14.59 9.02
CA ARG A 31 11.26 15.49 9.59
C ARG A 31 10.69 16.85 9.99
N LEU A 32 9.68 17.32 9.24
CA LEU A 32 9.07 18.62 9.52
C LEU A 32 8.08 18.55 10.69
N LYS A 33 7.38 17.42 10.87
CA LYS A 33 6.45 17.22 12.01
C LYS A 33 7.11 16.82 13.33
N LEU A 34 8.25 16.13 13.28
CA LEU A 34 9.01 15.76 14.49
C LEU A 34 9.85 16.91 15.06
N ASN A 35 9.99 17.99 14.31
CA ASN A 35 10.75 19.17 14.68
C ASN A 35 9.83 20.34 15.07
N ASP A 36 8.72 20.08 15.77
CA ASP A 36 7.87 21.15 16.37
C ASP A 36 8.66 22.09 17.31
N GLU A 37 9.93 21.78 17.60
CA GLU A 37 10.89 22.64 18.30
C GLU A 37 11.80 23.43 17.34
N LEU A 38 11.72 23.23 16.03
CA LEU A 38 12.56 23.91 15.05
C LEU A 38 11.81 25.08 14.40
N SER A 39 12.49 26.20 14.40
CA SER A 39 12.17 27.54 13.87
C SER A 39 11.10 27.60 12.76
N GLY A 40 10.30 28.65 12.74
CA GLY A 40 9.27 28.95 11.73
C GLY A 40 9.70 28.97 10.26
N GLU A 41 11.00 28.80 9.96
CA GLU A 41 11.55 28.67 8.62
C GLU A 41 11.26 27.27 7.99
N ASP A 42 11.25 26.21 8.78
CA ASP A 42 10.98 24.84 8.28
C ASP A 42 9.51 24.64 7.90
N HIS A 43 8.61 25.29 8.60
CA HIS A 43 7.17 25.29 8.33
C HIS A 43 6.87 25.95 6.98
N GLN A 44 7.44 27.09 6.70
CA GLN A 44 7.29 27.79 5.42
C GLN A 44 7.86 26.96 4.26
N GLN A 45 8.94 26.20 4.47
CA GLN A 45 9.56 25.38 3.45
C GLN A 45 8.66 24.21 2.99
N TYR A 46 7.83 23.66 3.89
CA TYR A 46 6.86 22.61 3.55
C TYR A 46 5.88 23.08 2.47
N TYR A 47 5.19 24.21 2.70
CA TYR A 47 4.23 24.75 1.73
C TYR A 47 4.90 25.27 0.46
N GLN A 48 6.07 25.89 0.59
CA GLN A 48 6.87 26.34 -0.56
C GLN A 48 7.28 25.19 -1.48
N ASN A 49 7.58 24.02 -0.94
CA ASN A 49 7.93 22.86 -1.74
C ASN A 49 6.74 22.39 -2.59
N HIS A 50 5.54 22.36 -2.02
CA HIS A 50 4.31 22.06 -2.78
C HIS A 50 4.07 23.10 -3.87
N ARG A 51 4.18 24.41 -3.56
CA ARG A 51 4.03 25.49 -4.56
C ARG A 51 5.03 25.35 -5.70
N LYS A 52 6.31 25.18 -5.39
CA LYS A 52 7.37 25.01 -6.41
C LYS A 52 7.13 23.83 -7.33
N TYR A 53 6.60 22.72 -6.81
CA TYR A 53 6.24 21.56 -7.62
C TYR A 53 5.06 21.86 -8.54
N ILE A 54 3.99 22.40 -7.98
CA ILE A 54 2.76 22.73 -8.73
C ILE A 54 3.00 23.82 -9.79
N ASP A 55 3.85 24.79 -9.52
CA ASP A 55 4.15 25.87 -10.48
C ASP A 55 4.97 25.38 -11.68
N LYS A 56 5.81 24.35 -11.47
CA LYS A 56 6.62 23.78 -12.55
C LYS A 56 5.84 22.87 -13.50
N THR A 57 4.74 22.28 -13.04
CA THR A 57 3.96 21.34 -13.86
C THR A 57 3.00 22.08 -14.80
N SER A 58 2.87 21.57 -16.03
CA SER A 58 1.83 21.99 -16.98
C SER A 58 0.50 21.27 -16.79
N ALA A 59 0.41 20.31 -15.85
CA ALA A 59 -0.83 19.59 -15.56
C ALA A 59 -1.92 20.55 -15.06
N GLU A 60 -3.15 20.28 -15.44
CA GLU A 60 -4.33 21.05 -15.03
C GLU A 60 -4.99 20.47 -13.78
N GLN A 61 -4.77 19.21 -13.49
CA GLN A 61 -5.27 18.49 -12.30
C GLN A 61 -4.14 17.96 -11.45
N VAL A 62 -4.45 17.78 -10.18
CA VAL A 62 -3.58 17.18 -9.14
C VAL A 62 -4.31 15.98 -8.53
N LEU A 63 -3.64 14.85 -8.44
CA LEU A 63 -4.13 13.68 -7.72
C LEU A 63 -3.40 13.57 -6.39
N ILE A 64 -4.13 13.62 -5.29
CA ILE A 64 -3.62 13.35 -3.94
C ILE A 64 -4.04 11.93 -3.57
N ALA A 65 -3.11 11.13 -3.08
CA ALA A 65 -3.38 9.77 -2.64
C ALA A 65 -2.62 9.42 -1.36
N GLY A 66 -3.30 8.80 -0.42
CA GLY A 66 -2.68 8.26 0.78
C GLY A 66 -1.87 6.98 0.51
N GLY A 67 -0.85 6.70 1.34
CA GLY A 67 0.05 5.55 1.17
C GLY A 67 -0.31 4.30 2.00
N GLY A 68 -1.36 4.34 2.83
CA GLY A 68 -1.73 3.24 3.74
C GLY A 68 -2.70 2.20 3.15
N LEU A 69 -3.24 2.45 1.97
CA LEU A 69 -4.22 1.57 1.32
C LEU A 69 -3.62 0.92 0.07
N LEU A 70 -3.87 -0.37 -0.08
CA LEU A 70 -3.51 -1.15 -1.27
C LEU A 70 -4.73 -1.29 -2.17
N PHE A 71 -4.72 -0.63 -3.32
CA PHE A 71 -5.77 -0.67 -4.33
C PHE A 71 -5.22 -0.20 -5.69
N ASN A 72 -5.97 -0.42 -6.76
CA ASN A 72 -5.58 -0.03 -8.12
C ASN A 72 -6.77 0.59 -8.84
N VAL A 73 -6.82 1.93 -8.84
CA VAL A 73 -7.88 2.71 -9.50
C VAL A 73 -7.57 2.91 -10.98
N ASN A 74 -8.59 2.82 -11.82
CA ASN A 74 -8.49 3.25 -13.20
C ASN A 74 -8.49 4.79 -13.25
N LEU A 75 -7.30 5.38 -13.34
CA LEU A 75 -7.13 6.83 -13.36
C LEU A 75 -7.83 7.48 -14.56
N ASN A 76 -7.84 6.84 -15.73
CA ASN A 76 -8.53 7.38 -16.90
C ASN A 76 -10.04 7.48 -16.66
N ALA A 77 -10.64 6.48 -16.02
CA ALA A 77 -12.06 6.51 -15.66
C ALA A 77 -12.35 7.60 -14.61
N LEU A 78 -11.46 7.77 -13.62
CA LEU A 78 -11.58 8.84 -12.63
C LEU A 78 -11.50 10.22 -13.29
N PHE A 79 -10.53 10.45 -14.18
CA PHE A 79 -10.38 11.70 -14.93
C PHE A 79 -11.60 11.99 -15.83
N GLN A 80 -12.12 10.95 -16.48
CA GLN A 80 -13.30 11.09 -17.33
C GLN A 80 -14.53 11.48 -16.50
N SER A 81 -14.78 10.80 -15.39
CA SER A 81 -15.88 11.09 -14.46
C SER A 81 -15.77 12.52 -13.88
N HIS A 82 -14.56 12.95 -13.51
CA HIS A 82 -14.30 14.30 -13.03
C HIS A 82 -14.70 15.37 -14.06
N LYS A 83 -14.36 15.16 -15.33
CA LYS A 83 -14.72 16.07 -16.43
C LYS A 83 -16.21 16.06 -16.73
N GLU A 84 -16.84 14.89 -16.75
CA GLU A 84 -18.28 14.74 -17.03
C GLU A 84 -19.14 15.44 -15.97
N ASN A 85 -18.73 15.33 -14.70
CA ASN A 85 -19.37 16.01 -13.59
C ASN A 85 -19.03 17.52 -13.54
N LYS A 86 -18.13 18.02 -14.39
CA LYS A 86 -17.59 19.39 -14.34
C LYS A 86 -17.11 19.79 -12.94
N ALA A 87 -16.62 18.81 -12.21
CA ALA A 87 -16.21 18.96 -10.82
C ALA A 87 -14.86 19.68 -10.71
N LYS A 88 -14.70 20.48 -9.67
CA LYS A 88 -13.37 21.03 -9.28
C LYS A 88 -12.60 20.06 -8.39
N ILE A 89 -13.32 19.14 -7.74
CA ILE A 89 -12.77 18.14 -6.83
C ILE A 89 -13.62 16.87 -6.92
N SER A 90 -12.97 15.72 -6.92
CA SER A 90 -13.61 14.39 -6.92
C SER A 90 -12.96 13.47 -5.91
N ALA A 91 -13.74 12.91 -4.99
CA ALA A 91 -13.26 11.99 -3.96
C ALA A 91 -13.53 10.54 -4.35
N VAL A 92 -12.55 9.67 -4.11
CA VAL A 92 -12.65 8.24 -4.39
C VAL A 92 -13.08 7.49 -3.13
N PHE A 93 -14.11 6.65 -3.26
CA PHE A 93 -14.63 5.84 -2.17
C PHE A 93 -14.91 4.40 -2.60
N LYS A 94 -15.11 3.51 -1.64
CA LYS A 94 -15.59 2.15 -1.87
C LYS A 94 -16.68 1.79 -0.89
N ARG A 95 -17.78 1.21 -1.39
CA ARG A 95 -18.80 0.59 -0.52
C ARG A 95 -18.27 -0.74 0.01
N LEU A 96 -18.13 -0.83 1.32
CA LEU A 96 -17.70 -2.02 2.05
C LEU A 96 -18.80 -2.48 2.99
N LYS A 97 -18.96 -3.79 3.09
CA LYS A 97 -19.74 -4.36 4.18
C LYS A 97 -18.98 -4.16 5.48
N ARG A 98 -19.70 -4.08 6.58
CA ARG A 98 -19.12 -3.83 7.89
C ARG A 98 -18.05 -4.83 8.29
N ASN A 99 -18.26 -6.12 7.97
CA ASN A 99 -17.28 -7.19 8.25
C ASN A 99 -16.02 -7.14 7.37
N GLU A 100 -16.01 -6.30 6.35
CA GLU A 100 -14.86 -6.07 5.46
C GLU A 100 -14.02 -4.85 5.88
N LEU A 101 -14.52 -4.05 6.85
CA LEU A 101 -13.79 -2.92 7.37
C LEU A 101 -12.61 -3.36 8.24
N PRO A 102 -11.45 -2.69 8.12
CA PRO A 102 -10.34 -2.92 9.03
C PRO A 102 -10.75 -2.68 10.48
N GLN A 103 -10.37 -3.57 11.38
CA GLN A 103 -10.79 -3.50 12.80
C GLN A 103 -10.09 -2.37 13.58
N ASN A 104 -8.94 -1.91 13.12
CA ASN A 104 -8.06 -0.99 13.86
C ASN A 104 -7.84 0.35 13.17
N THR A 105 -8.48 0.63 12.06
CA THR A 105 -8.27 1.87 11.30
C THR A 105 -9.26 2.93 11.65
N ALA A 106 -8.79 4.17 11.74
CA ALA A 106 -9.61 5.36 11.59
C ALA A 106 -10.05 5.51 10.12
N VAL A 107 -10.77 4.52 9.58
CA VAL A 107 -11.43 4.65 8.27
C VAL A 107 -12.53 5.67 8.43
N THR A 108 -12.46 6.72 7.63
CA THR A 108 -13.54 7.69 7.52
C THR A 108 -14.54 7.23 6.46
N ALA A 109 -15.81 7.55 6.65
CA ALA A 109 -16.87 7.33 5.69
C ALA A 109 -17.23 8.65 5.00
N LEU A 110 -17.58 8.58 3.74
CA LEU A 110 -18.17 9.69 3.01
C LEU A 110 -19.71 9.65 3.17
N GLN A 111 -20.28 10.79 3.44
CA GLN A 111 -21.74 11.02 3.38
C GLN A 111 -22.08 11.66 2.04
N PHE A 112 -23.30 11.43 1.55
CA PHE A 112 -23.73 11.94 0.26
C PHE A 112 -25.01 12.77 0.40
N SER A 113 -25.15 13.78 -0.44
CA SER A 113 -26.39 14.49 -0.69
C SER A 113 -27.34 13.65 -1.56
N GLU A 114 -28.58 14.14 -1.73
CA GLU A 114 -29.56 13.52 -2.65
C GLU A 114 -29.06 13.47 -4.10
N ASP A 115 -28.19 14.41 -4.51
CA ASP A 115 -27.58 14.50 -5.83
C ASP A 115 -26.26 13.72 -5.96
N GLU A 116 -25.95 12.81 -5.00
CA GLU A 116 -24.74 11.98 -4.98
C GLU A 116 -23.39 12.73 -4.83
N PHE A 117 -23.40 14.02 -4.48
CA PHE A 117 -22.21 14.75 -4.07
C PHE A 117 -21.81 14.40 -2.64
N VAL A 118 -20.52 14.46 -2.36
CA VAL A 118 -20.03 14.25 -0.98
C VAL A 118 -20.43 15.46 -0.13
N SER A 119 -21.21 15.19 0.91
CA SER A 119 -21.73 16.21 1.82
C SER A 119 -21.02 16.23 3.18
N GLY A 120 -20.22 15.21 3.48
CA GLY A 120 -19.48 15.13 4.74
C GLY A 120 -18.52 13.98 4.82
N ILE A 121 -17.62 14.06 5.81
CA ILE A 121 -16.70 13.00 6.21
C ILE A 121 -16.92 12.72 7.68
N GLU A 122 -17.17 11.48 8.04
CA GLU A 122 -17.33 11.10 9.43
C GLU A 122 -16.51 9.87 9.81
N LYS A 123 -16.17 9.76 11.09
CA LYS A 123 -15.60 8.52 11.62
C LYS A 123 -16.70 7.46 11.65
N ILE A 124 -16.39 6.26 11.17
CA ILE A 124 -17.37 5.17 11.11
C ILE A 124 -17.83 4.82 12.52
N LYS A 125 -19.11 5.09 12.81
CA LYS A 125 -19.76 4.70 14.05
C LYS A 125 -20.15 3.23 13.97
N THR A 126 -19.71 2.46 14.95
CA THR A 126 -19.69 1.00 14.90
C THR A 126 -21.04 0.27 15.01
N GLU A 127 -22.17 0.89 15.16
CA GLU A 127 -23.34 0.18 15.68
C GLU A 127 -24.51 -0.11 14.71
N ASN A 128 -24.71 0.62 13.61
CA ASN A 128 -26.00 0.51 12.87
C ASN A 128 -25.92 0.38 11.33
N GLU A 129 -24.77 0.43 10.68
CA GLU A 129 -24.74 0.42 9.22
C GLU A 129 -24.29 -0.92 8.64
N THR A 130 -25.05 -1.47 7.70
CA THR A 130 -24.72 -2.71 7.00
C THR A 130 -23.66 -2.51 5.93
N THR A 131 -23.59 -1.31 5.35
CA THR A 131 -22.64 -0.92 4.29
C THR A 131 -22.16 0.49 4.53
N VAL A 132 -20.86 0.73 4.36
CA VAL A 132 -20.19 2.00 4.58
C VAL A 132 -19.48 2.44 3.31
N ALA A 133 -19.59 3.72 2.94
CA ALA A 133 -18.79 4.32 1.86
C ALA A 133 -17.41 4.73 2.40
N ALA A 134 -16.49 3.79 2.43
CA ALA A 134 -15.15 4.00 2.96
C ALA A 134 -14.37 5.01 2.09
N ASN A 135 -13.86 6.07 2.70
CA ASN A 135 -13.01 7.07 2.05
C ASN A 135 -11.63 6.44 1.75
N LEU A 136 -11.22 6.44 0.50
CA LEU A 136 -9.92 5.90 0.09
C LEU A 136 -8.77 6.90 0.23
N LYS A 137 -9.03 8.09 0.79
CA LYS A 137 -8.02 9.16 0.91
C LYS A 137 -7.34 9.46 -0.42
N MET A 138 -8.12 9.37 -1.50
CA MET A 138 -7.69 9.71 -2.86
C MET A 138 -8.65 10.76 -3.42
N VAL A 139 -8.07 11.88 -3.85
CA VAL A 139 -8.83 13.03 -4.36
C VAL A 139 -8.17 13.56 -5.62
N LEU A 140 -8.97 13.73 -6.66
CA LEU A 140 -8.59 14.46 -7.87
C LEU A 140 -9.12 15.88 -7.76
N VAL A 141 -8.27 16.88 -7.99
CA VAL A 141 -8.59 18.30 -7.82
C VAL A 141 -8.02 19.15 -8.94
N ASP A 142 -8.71 20.20 -9.35
CA ASP A 142 -8.19 21.19 -10.28
C ASP A 142 -7.00 21.93 -9.68
N LYS A 143 -5.97 22.16 -10.47
CA LYS A 143 -4.72 22.81 -10.04
C LYS A 143 -4.95 24.18 -9.41
N SER A 144 -5.91 24.96 -9.90
CA SER A 144 -6.25 26.27 -9.33
C SER A 144 -6.76 26.13 -7.91
N LEU A 145 -7.73 25.24 -7.67
CA LEU A 145 -8.29 24.97 -6.34
C LEU A 145 -7.22 24.41 -5.39
N PHE A 146 -6.34 23.57 -5.88
CA PHE A 146 -5.25 23.04 -5.07
C PHE A 146 -4.26 24.12 -4.63
N LYS A 147 -3.99 25.14 -5.48
CA LYS A 147 -3.16 26.30 -5.08
C LYS A 147 -3.83 27.13 -3.98
N ASP A 148 -5.13 27.35 -4.09
CA ASP A 148 -5.90 28.06 -3.07
C ASP A 148 -5.87 27.29 -1.74
N PHE A 149 -6.03 25.96 -1.80
CA PHE A 149 -5.89 25.09 -0.61
C PHE A 149 -4.50 25.16 0.01
N ILE A 150 -3.39 25.19 -0.75
CA ILE A 150 -2.04 25.33 -0.17
C ILE A 150 -1.92 26.63 0.62
N ASN A 151 -2.51 27.73 0.14
CA ASN A 151 -2.49 29.01 0.85
C ASN A 151 -3.31 28.93 2.14
N TYR A 152 -4.52 28.39 2.05
CA TYR A 152 -5.38 28.16 3.22
C TYR A 152 -4.71 27.24 4.26
N ALA A 153 -4.08 26.16 3.80
CA ALA A 153 -3.39 25.22 4.69
C ALA A 153 -2.20 25.85 5.42
N GLU A 154 -1.44 26.74 4.76
CA GLU A 154 -0.36 27.50 5.40
C GLU A 154 -0.88 28.48 6.45
N GLU A 155 -1.99 29.19 6.17
CA GLU A 155 -2.60 30.14 7.11
C GLU A 155 -3.18 29.45 8.35
N HIS A 156 -3.63 28.19 8.23
CA HIS A 156 -4.29 27.42 9.30
C HIS A 156 -3.43 26.30 9.87
N ASP A 157 -2.17 26.18 9.46
CA ASP A 157 -1.23 25.16 9.90
C ASP A 157 -1.70 23.72 9.67
N LEU A 158 -2.28 23.47 8.47
CA LEU A 158 -2.84 22.17 8.08
C LEU A 158 -1.86 21.34 7.24
N THR A 159 -2.04 20.03 7.25
CA THR A 159 -1.30 19.14 6.32
C THR A 159 -1.92 19.16 4.93
N ILE A 160 -1.06 18.99 3.90
CA ILE A 160 -1.52 18.84 2.52
C ILE A 160 -1.87 17.35 2.30
N ASP A 161 -3.10 16.99 2.58
CA ASP A 161 -3.64 15.65 2.36
C ASP A 161 -5.10 15.69 1.85
N ALA A 162 -5.64 14.50 1.56
CA ALA A 162 -6.95 14.38 0.94
C ALA A 162 -8.09 14.79 1.89
N ASP A 163 -7.98 14.46 3.19
CA ASP A 163 -9.03 14.75 4.16
C ASP A 163 -9.10 16.26 4.43
N GLU A 164 -7.95 16.93 4.63
CA GLU A 164 -7.87 18.37 4.83
C GLU A 164 -8.35 19.15 3.59
N LEU A 165 -8.01 18.68 2.38
CA LEU A 165 -8.51 19.30 1.14
C LEU A 165 -10.04 19.20 1.03
N MET A 166 -10.64 18.07 1.40
CA MET A 166 -12.09 17.94 1.40
C MET A 166 -12.75 18.82 2.47
N GLN A 167 -12.14 18.94 3.65
CA GLN A 167 -12.62 19.87 4.69
C GLN A 167 -12.57 21.32 4.21
N TYR A 168 -11.48 21.73 3.57
CA TYR A 168 -11.39 23.04 2.92
C TYR A 168 -12.51 23.25 1.90
N ALA A 169 -12.79 22.26 1.05
CA ALA A 169 -13.87 22.36 0.07
C ALA A 169 -15.26 22.55 0.73
N PHE A 170 -15.51 21.90 1.88
CA PHE A 170 -16.75 22.13 2.64
C PHE A 170 -16.83 23.55 3.22
N VAL A 171 -15.72 24.08 3.75
CA VAL A 171 -15.66 25.47 4.26
C VAL A 171 -15.94 26.46 3.13
N GLU A 172 -15.37 26.27 1.96
CA GLU A 172 -15.57 27.12 0.78
C GLU A 172 -16.85 26.84 -0.01
N THR A 173 -17.70 25.92 0.47
CA THR A 173 -18.96 25.52 -0.18
C THR A 173 -18.74 25.02 -1.63
N ILE A 174 -17.64 24.29 -1.86
CA ILE A 174 -17.31 23.70 -3.14
C ILE A 174 -17.87 22.28 -3.18
N GLU A 175 -18.64 21.96 -4.22
CA GLU A 175 -19.19 20.63 -4.44
C GLU A 175 -18.09 19.61 -4.73
N ILE A 176 -18.12 18.48 -4.00
CA ILE A 176 -17.19 17.38 -4.17
C ILE A 176 -17.93 16.24 -4.89
N ALA A 177 -17.54 15.97 -6.13
CA ALA A 177 -18.07 14.82 -6.85
C ALA A 177 -17.53 13.50 -6.26
N SER A 178 -18.27 12.42 -6.43
CA SER A 178 -17.90 11.11 -5.94
C SER A 178 -17.48 10.17 -7.07
N PHE A 179 -16.52 9.27 -6.79
CA PHE A 179 -16.12 8.20 -7.70
C PHE A 179 -16.02 6.87 -6.94
N GLU A 180 -16.88 5.92 -7.27
CA GLU A 180 -16.90 4.62 -6.62
C GLU A 180 -15.85 3.67 -7.20
N TYR A 181 -14.97 3.16 -6.35
CA TYR A 181 -14.01 2.11 -6.67
C TYR A 181 -14.58 0.74 -6.27
N THR A 182 -14.61 -0.20 -7.21
CA THR A 182 -15.20 -1.54 -7.01
C THR A 182 -14.17 -2.68 -6.99
N GLY A 183 -12.86 -2.37 -7.10
CA GLY A 183 -11.78 -3.37 -7.12
C GLY A 183 -11.36 -3.85 -5.73
N TYR A 184 -10.24 -4.60 -5.70
CA TYR A 184 -9.63 -5.06 -4.45
C TYR A 184 -9.12 -3.88 -3.62
N LEU A 185 -9.41 -3.90 -2.32
CA LEU A 185 -8.95 -2.91 -1.35
C LEU A 185 -8.48 -3.62 -0.09
N LYS A 186 -7.31 -3.24 0.41
CA LYS A 186 -6.78 -3.67 1.71
C LYS A 186 -6.06 -2.51 2.39
N SER A 187 -6.35 -2.27 3.66
CA SER A 187 -5.49 -1.46 4.53
C SER A 187 -4.35 -2.30 5.05
N ILE A 188 -3.13 -1.75 5.09
CA ILE A 188 -1.95 -2.42 5.62
C ILE A 188 -1.36 -1.54 6.73
N GLU A 189 -1.76 -1.80 7.96
CA GLU A 189 -1.32 -1.04 9.14
C GLU A 189 -0.51 -1.89 10.11
N ILE A 190 -0.90 -3.16 10.25
CA ILE A 190 -0.24 -4.12 11.11
C ILE A 190 0.24 -5.33 10.32
N ILE A 191 1.08 -6.15 10.91
CA ILE A 191 1.67 -7.32 10.24
C ILE A 191 0.61 -8.36 9.83
N LYS A 192 -0.46 -8.49 10.59
CA LYS A 192 -1.60 -9.34 10.22
C LYS A 192 -2.22 -8.89 8.88
N ASP A 193 -2.37 -7.59 8.65
CA ASP A 193 -2.90 -7.08 7.38
C ASP A 193 -1.95 -7.38 6.22
N TYR A 194 -0.64 -7.21 6.44
CA TYR A 194 0.39 -7.58 5.47
C TYR A 194 0.34 -9.08 5.14
N TYR A 195 0.22 -9.94 6.16
CA TYR A 195 0.07 -11.37 5.99
C TYR A 195 -1.17 -11.70 5.17
N GLN A 196 -2.32 -11.18 5.55
CA GLN A 196 -3.58 -11.42 4.85
C GLN A 196 -3.55 -10.88 3.42
N ALA A 197 -2.98 -9.68 3.18
CA ALA A 197 -2.85 -9.12 1.83
C ALA A 197 -2.04 -10.02 0.90
N ASN A 198 -0.99 -10.66 1.40
CA ASN A 198 -0.21 -11.63 0.61
C ASN A 198 -1.00 -12.93 0.38
N MET A 199 -1.71 -13.44 1.38
CA MET A 199 -2.56 -14.64 1.23
C MET A 199 -3.73 -14.38 0.26
N ASP A 200 -4.31 -13.19 0.26
CA ASP A 200 -5.33 -12.77 -0.69
C ASP A 200 -4.85 -12.85 -2.15
N MET A 201 -3.55 -12.64 -2.39
CA MET A 201 -2.97 -12.73 -3.74
C MET A 201 -2.85 -14.17 -4.26
N LEU A 202 -3.10 -15.18 -3.44
CA LEU A 202 -3.22 -16.57 -3.85
C LEU A 202 -4.62 -16.89 -4.39
N GLU A 203 -5.58 -15.98 -4.24
CA GLU A 203 -6.93 -16.07 -4.79
C GLU A 203 -6.98 -15.35 -6.14
N GLU A 204 -7.22 -16.08 -7.22
CA GLU A 204 -7.20 -15.58 -8.59
C GLU A 204 -8.07 -14.33 -8.80
N ALA A 205 -9.25 -14.29 -8.23
CA ALA A 205 -10.17 -13.16 -8.38
C ALA A 205 -9.61 -11.87 -7.76
N LYS A 206 -8.99 -11.96 -6.58
CA LYS A 206 -8.37 -10.81 -5.88
C LYS A 206 -7.08 -10.38 -6.59
N PHE A 207 -6.26 -11.34 -7.00
CA PHE A 207 -5.05 -11.11 -7.77
C PHE A 207 -5.35 -10.36 -9.07
N ASN A 208 -6.30 -10.85 -9.86
CA ASN A 208 -6.71 -10.24 -11.11
C ASN A 208 -7.29 -8.84 -10.88
N SER A 209 -8.06 -8.65 -9.82
CA SER A 209 -8.63 -7.35 -9.46
C SER A 209 -7.56 -6.29 -9.16
N LEU A 210 -6.46 -6.68 -8.50
CA LEU A 210 -5.38 -5.77 -8.16
C LEU A 210 -4.42 -5.53 -9.34
N PHE A 211 -4.03 -6.59 -10.06
CA PHE A 211 -2.91 -6.51 -11.00
C PHE A 211 -3.32 -6.36 -12.47
N TYR A 212 -4.51 -6.86 -12.87
CA TYR A 212 -4.87 -6.92 -14.30
C TYR A 212 -6.13 -6.14 -14.68
N ARG A 213 -6.99 -5.77 -13.72
CA ARG A 213 -8.27 -5.14 -14.05
C ARG A 213 -8.14 -3.70 -14.54
N ASN A 214 -7.18 -2.96 -14.04
CA ASN A 214 -7.01 -1.53 -14.26
C ASN A 214 -5.64 -1.22 -14.89
N SER A 215 -4.97 -0.18 -14.42
CA SER A 215 -3.64 0.16 -14.87
C SER A 215 -2.62 -0.88 -14.40
N PRO A 216 -1.58 -1.19 -15.21
CA PRO A 216 -0.54 -2.11 -14.79
C PRO A 216 0.18 -1.59 -13.54
N VAL A 217 0.44 -2.47 -12.59
CA VAL A 217 1.26 -2.14 -11.42
C VAL A 217 2.73 -2.11 -11.87
N ILE A 218 3.30 -0.91 -11.91
CA ILE A 218 4.69 -0.70 -12.33
C ILE A 218 5.59 -0.80 -11.10
N THR A 219 6.56 -1.69 -11.16
CA THR A 219 7.56 -1.88 -10.10
C THR A 219 8.93 -2.09 -10.71
N ARG A 220 9.96 -2.07 -9.88
CA ARG A 220 11.33 -2.32 -10.31
C ARG A 220 11.48 -3.70 -10.93
N ILE A 221 11.96 -3.77 -12.17
CA ILE A 221 12.32 -5.02 -12.85
C ILE A 221 13.62 -5.56 -12.26
N HIS A 222 13.63 -6.84 -11.94
CA HIS A 222 14.79 -7.58 -11.49
C HIS A 222 15.13 -8.69 -12.48
N HIS A 223 16.34 -8.65 -13.00
CA HIS A 223 16.87 -9.72 -13.83
C HIS A 223 17.52 -10.78 -12.93
N SER A 224 16.83 -11.87 -12.68
CA SER A 224 17.31 -13.02 -11.92
C SER A 224 17.11 -14.29 -12.74
N ALA A 225 17.89 -15.33 -12.46
CA ALA A 225 17.64 -16.66 -13.04
C ALA A 225 16.22 -17.13 -12.69
N PRO A 226 15.61 -18.01 -13.49
CA PRO A 226 14.37 -18.69 -13.10
C PRO A 226 14.57 -19.44 -11.78
N THR A 227 13.47 -19.67 -11.07
CA THR A 227 13.47 -20.52 -9.87
C THR A 227 13.65 -21.98 -10.28
N TYR A 228 14.56 -22.67 -9.62
CA TYR A 228 14.81 -24.10 -9.80
C TYR A 228 13.93 -24.91 -8.82
N TYR A 229 13.34 -25.97 -9.33
CA TYR A 229 12.57 -26.93 -8.55
C TYR A 229 13.26 -28.26 -8.57
N GLY A 230 13.61 -28.81 -7.40
CA GLY A 230 14.20 -30.12 -7.24
C GLY A 230 13.24 -31.24 -7.70
N LYS A 231 13.79 -32.43 -7.96
CA LYS A 231 12.99 -33.55 -8.48
C LYS A 231 11.84 -33.98 -7.56
N GLU A 232 12.05 -33.90 -6.26
CA GLU A 232 11.08 -34.27 -5.21
C GLU A 232 10.28 -33.07 -4.68
N ALA A 233 10.53 -31.86 -5.21
CA ALA A 233 9.82 -30.66 -4.78
C ALA A 233 8.36 -30.67 -5.27
N ASN A 234 7.44 -30.33 -4.34
CA ASN A 234 6.02 -30.19 -4.70
C ASN A 234 5.54 -28.78 -4.30
N VAL A 235 5.14 -27.99 -5.30
CA VAL A 235 4.69 -26.61 -5.09
C VAL A 235 3.26 -26.46 -5.58
N THR A 236 2.33 -26.16 -4.66
CA THR A 236 0.91 -26.05 -4.94
C THR A 236 0.31 -24.75 -4.42
N ALA A 237 -0.63 -24.16 -5.16
CA ALA A 237 -1.38 -22.96 -4.76
C ALA A 237 -0.50 -21.82 -4.20
N SER A 238 0.70 -21.62 -4.75
CA SER A 238 1.72 -20.72 -4.22
C SER A 238 2.24 -19.77 -5.28
N LEU A 239 2.73 -18.60 -4.86
CA LEU A 239 3.43 -17.66 -5.70
C LEU A 239 4.94 -17.75 -5.43
N THR A 240 5.74 -17.92 -6.49
CA THR A 240 7.18 -17.98 -6.38
C THR A 240 7.84 -16.94 -7.28
N ALA A 241 8.73 -16.12 -6.72
CA ALA A 241 9.53 -15.18 -7.49
C ALA A 241 10.83 -15.84 -7.98
N SER A 242 11.53 -15.15 -8.89
CA SER A 242 12.74 -15.66 -9.56
C SER A 242 13.97 -15.84 -8.64
N GLY A 243 14.88 -16.73 -9.05
CA GLY A 243 16.19 -16.95 -8.43
C GLY A 243 16.17 -17.88 -7.22
N GLY A 244 15.05 -18.54 -6.93
CA GLY A 244 14.96 -19.48 -5.81
C GLY A 244 15.44 -20.89 -6.14
N ASN A 245 15.72 -21.69 -5.09
CA ASN A 245 16.02 -23.13 -5.17
C ASN A 245 15.08 -23.88 -4.24
N ILE A 246 14.12 -24.61 -4.76
CA ILE A 246 13.08 -25.26 -3.97
C ILE A 246 13.26 -26.77 -4.07
N TYR A 247 13.60 -27.42 -2.94
CA TYR A 247 13.80 -28.87 -2.85
C TYR A 247 12.75 -29.54 -1.97
N GLY A 248 11.96 -28.76 -1.20
CA GLY A 248 10.91 -29.24 -0.31
C GLY A 248 9.50 -28.95 -0.83
N ASP A 249 8.51 -29.17 0.02
CA ASP A 249 7.10 -28.97 -0.27
C ASP A 249 6.64 -27.57 0.12
N VAL A 250 5.93 -26.90 -0.79
CA VAL A 250 5.40 -25.55 -0.59
C VAL A 250 3.93 -25.52 -0.93
N THR A 251 3.08 -25.11 0.01
CA THR A 251 1.63 -25.07 -0.19
C THR A 251 1.08 -23.73 0.30
N ARG A 252 0.20 -23.09 -0.49
CA ARG A 252 -0.48 -21.82 -0.15
C ARG A 252 0.46 -20.78 0.46
N SER A 253 1.62 -20.56 -0.17
CA SER A 253 2.67 -19.70 0.35
C SER A 253 3.17 -18.70 -0.70
N VAL A 254 3.78 -17.61 -0.23
CA VAL A 254 4.37 -16.60 -1.10
C VAL A 254 5.89 -16.59 -0.87
N LEU A 255 6.65 -17.00 -1.88
CA LEU A 255 8.11 -17.01 -1.86
C LEU A 255 8.65 -15.87 -2.70
N PHE A 256 9.37 -14.95 -2.07
CA PHE A 256 10.05 -13.86 -2.76
C PHE A 256 11.37 -14.34 -3.41
N ARG A 257 12.14 -13.42 -3.99
CA ARG A 257 13.32 -13.73 -4.78
C ARG A 257 14.43 -14.38 -3.96
N LYS A 258 15.17 -15.32 -4.61
CA LYS A 258 16.37 -15.95 -4.04
C LYS A 258 16.11 -16.69 -2.72
N VAL A 259 14.95 -17.29 -2.59
CA VAL A 259 14.60 -18.14 -1.45
C VAL A 259 15.10 -19.56 -1.73
N THR A 260 15.73 -20.17 -0.74
CA THR A 260 16.11 -21.59 -0.77
C THR A 260 15.26 -22.37 0.24
N ILE A 261 14.65 -23.47 -0.20
CA ILE A 261 13.93 -24.44 0.64
C ILE A 261 14.66 -25.78 0.57
N GLY A 262 15.17 -26.26 1.69
CA GLY A 262 15.92 -27.53 1.79
C GLY A 262 15.06 -28.77 1.61
N GLU A 263 15.73 -29.91 1.36
CA GLU A 263 15.11 -31.21 1.17
C GLU A 263 14.32 -31.65 2.40
N GLY A 264 13.15 -32.25 2.21
CA GLY A 264 12.29 -32.72 3.30
C GLY A 264 11.62 -31.62 4.13
N SER A 265 11.81 -30.34 3.74
CA SER A 265 11.18 -29.21 4.43
C SER A 265 9.78 -28.96 3.86
N THR A 266 8.89 -28.49 4.72
CA THR A 266 7.51 -28.14 4.40
C THR A 266 7.24 -26.70 4.75
N VAL A 267 6.71 -25.93 3.81
CA VAL A 267 6.31 -24.52 3.99
C VAL A 267 4.85 -24.38 3.61
N SER A 268 4.01 -24.07 4.57
CA SER A 268 2.58 -23.91 4.33
C SER A 268 2.07 -22.57 4.88
N GLU A 269 1.15 -21.95 4.13
CA GLU A 269 0.46 -20.72 4.54
C GLU A 269 1.43 -19.64 5.09
N SER A 270 2.59 -19.50 4.42
CA SER A 270 3.72 -18.70 4.92
C SER A 270 4.21 -17.69 3.88
N ILE A 271 4.86 -16.64 4.35
CA ILE A 271 5.47 -15.60 3.51
C ILE A 271 6.96 -15.61 3.76
N ILE A 272 7.74 -15.92 2.74
CA ILE A 272 9.20 -16.00 2.83
C ILE A 272 9.82 -14.89 1.99
N ASN A 273 10.36 -13.87 2.64
CA ASN A 273 10.96 -12.74 1.94
C ASN A 273 12.34 -13.08 1.36
N SER A 274 12.79 -12.17 0.47
CA SER A 274 13.95 -12.38 -0.39
C SER A 274 15.24 -12.71 0.35
N GLY A 275 16.00 -13.65 -0.19
CA GLY A 275 17.33 -14.01 0.32
C GLY A 275 17.31 -14.99 1.49
N SER A 276 16.13 -15.43 1.94
CA SER A 276 16.02 -16.35 3.06
C SER A 276 16.41 -17.78 2.67
N ASN A 277 17.07 -18.47 3.59
CA ASN A 277 17.56 -19.84 3.43
C ASN A 277 16.96 -20.74 4.51
N ILE A 278 16.14 -21.68 4.10
CA ILE A 278 15.50 -22.67 4.94
C ILE A 278 16.25 -23.99 4.80
N GLY A 279 16.74 -24.52 5.92
CA GLY A 279 17.48 -25.78 6.00
C GLY A 279 16.66 -27.01 5.61
N LYS A 280 17.18 -28.21 5.91
CA LYS A 280 16.53 -29.50 5.66
C LYS A 280 15.59 -29.88 6.79
N HIS A 281 14.51 -30.59 6.45
CA HIS A 281 13.54 -31.12 7.42
C HIS A 281 12.95 -30.03 8.33
N VAL A 282 12.79 -28.81 7.80
CA VAL A 282 12.17 -27.68 8.49
C VAL A 282 10.68 -27.69 8.24
N HIS A 283 9.89 -27.37 9.29
CA HIS A 283 8.44 -27.21 9.16
C HIS A 283 8.04 -25.79 9.50
N LEU A 284 7.49 -25.06 8.49
CA LEU A 284 6.98 -23.70 8.65
C LEU A 284 5.50 -23.65 8.31
N LYS A 285 4.69 -23.12 9.24
CA LYS A 285 3.27 -22.89 9.03
C LYS A 285 2.81 -21.57 9.64
N HIS A 286 2.10 -20.74 8.88
CA HIS A 286 1.72 -19.38 9.27
C HIS A 286 2.92 -18.56 9.79
N VAL A 287 3.99 -18.51 9.00
CA VAL A 287 5.23 -17.82 9.33
C VAL A 287 5.50 -16.71 8.33
N VAL A 288 5.96 -15.57 8.81
CA VAL A 288 6.49 -14.48 8.01
C VAL A 288 7.98 -14.34 8.28
N LEU A 289 8.82 -14.76 7.34
CA LEU A 289 10.25 -14.48 7.39
C LEU A 289 10.54 -13.17 6.68
N ASP A 290 11.18 -12.22 7.34
CA ASP A 290 11.70 -11.02 6.68
C ASP A 290 12.95 -11.39 5.85
N LYS A 291 13.60 -10.43 5.24
CA LYS A 291 14.71 -10.64 4.29
C LYS A 291 15.93 -11.24 4.96
N ASP A 292 16.64 -12.07 4.20
CA ASP A 292 17.96 -12.61 4.58
C ASP A 292 17.94 -13.43 5.88
N VAL A 293 16.82 -14.10 6.18
CA VAL A 293 16.68 -15.00 7.34
C VAL A 293 17.28 -16.36 7.00
N THR A 294 17.96 -16.96 7.97
CA THR A 294 18.45 -18.35 7.91
C THR A 294 17.77 -19.20 8.95
N ILE A 295 17.23 -20.34 8.56
CA ILE A 295 16.65 -21.35 9.45
C ILE A 295 17.50 -22.61 9.35
N ASP A 296 18.02 -23.10 10.48
CA ASP A 296 18.79 -24.34 10.52
C ASP A 296 17.92 -25.59 10.27
N ASP A 297 18.57 -26.74 10.08
CA ASP A 297 17.90 -28.00 9.85
C ASP A 297 17.03 -28.43 11.04
N ASN A 298 15.96 -29.15 10.76
CA ASN A 298 15.06 -29.76 11.77
C ASN A 298 14.32 -28.74 12.68
N ILE A 299 14.14 -27.51 12.24
CA ILE A 299 13.41 -26.49 12.98
C ILE A 299 11.92 -26.54 12.62
N THR A 300 11.07 -26.37 13.64
CA THR A 300 9.62 -26.22 13.48
C THR A 300 9.17 -24.87 14.01
N LEU A 301 8.47 -24.09 13.14
CA LEU A 301 7.80 -22.84 13.51
C LEU A 301 6.35 -22.94 13.05
N GLU A 302 5.41 -22.88 13.98
CA GLU A 302 3.98 -22.97 13.68
C GLU A 302 3.22 -21.85 14.40
N GLY A 303 2.73 -20.88 13.63
CA GLY A 303 1.85 -19.81 14.08
C GLY A 303 0.38 -20.12 13.75
N THR A 304 -0.44 -19.07 13.72
CA THR A 304 -1.83 -19.13 13.27
C THR A 304 -2.12 -18.05 12.24
N ALA A 305 -3.21 -18.17 11.50
CA ALA A 305 -3.61 -17.15 10.53
C ALA A 305 -3.87 -15.78 11.19
N ASP A 306 -4.32 -15.77 12.44
CA ASP A 306 -4.57 -14.54 13.21
C ASP A 306 -3.32 -13.99 13.88
N ASN A 307 -2.35 -14.85 14.17
CA ASN A 307 -1.09 -14.48 14.82
C ASN A 307 0.07 -15.28 14.19
N PRO A 308 0.54 -14.88 12.99
CA PRO A 308 1.67 -15.53 12.34
C PRO A 308 2.96 -15.29 13.13
N ILE A 309 3.85 -16.28 13.15
CA ILE A 309 5.19 -16.10 13.69
C ILE A 309 6.00 -15.19 12.77
N ILE A 310 6.68 -14.20 13.34
CA ILE A 310 7.47 -13.23 12.60
C ILE A 310 8.94 -13.42 12.95
N VAL A 311 9.78 -13.60 11.92
CA VAL A 311 11.23 -13.64 12.07
C VAL A 311 11.82 -12.41 11.41
N GLN A 312 12.54 -11.61 12.19
CA GLN A 312 13.10 -10.34 11.74
C GLN A 312 14.25 -10.53 10.75
N LYS A 313 14.49 -9.48 9.97
CA LYS A 313 15.53 -9.44 8.94
C LYS A 313 16.91 -9.87 9.46
N GLY A 314 17.55 -10.77 8.70
CA GLY A 314 18.91 -11.22 8.96
C GLY A 314 19.07 -12.13 10.18
N MET A 315 17.97 -12.54 10.81
CA MET A 315 18.04 -13.47 11.93
C MET A 315 18.46 -14.87 11.48
N HIS A 316 19.17 -15.55 12.38
CA HIS A 316 19.53 -16.95 12.26
C HIS A 316 18.81 -17.75 13.35
N VAL A 317 17.89 -18.62 12.96
CA VAL A 317 17.09 -19.44 13.86
C VAL A 317 17.75 -20.83 13.99
N THR A 318 18.24 -21.13 15.18
CA THR A 318 19.02 -22.36 15.49
C THR A 318 18.27 -23.31 16.40
N ALA A 319 17.10 -22.96 16.91
CA ALA A 319 16.29 -23.77 17.79
C ALA A 319 14.80 -23.52 17.57
N ASN A 320 13.96 -24.48 17.94
CA ASN A 320 12.52 -24.33 17.92
C ASN A 320 12.13 -23.27 18.95
N VAL A 321 11.49 -22.20 18.48
CA VAL A 321 10.99 -21.13 19.33
C VAL A 321 9.50 -21.33 19.46
N ALA A 322 9.09 -21.81 20.61
CA ALA A 322 7.66 -22.04 20.89
C ALA A 322 6.89 -20.76 21.17
N GLU A 323 7.53 -19.68 21.59
CA GLU A 323 6.91 -18.37 21.88
C GLU A 323 7.97 -17.27 21.83
N THR A 324 7.62 -16.13 21.25
CA THR A 324 8.34 -14.86 21.37
C THR A 324 9.47 -14.59 20.36
N LEU A 325 9.14 -14.42 19.10
CA LEU A 325 9.83 -13.45 18.23
C LEU A 325 8.82 -12.35 17.86
N GLY A 326 8.06 -11.91 18.81
CA GLY A 326 7.13 -10.82 18.68
C GLY A 326 7.71 -9.53 19.25
N VAL A 327 7.50 -8.50 18.51
CA VAL A 327 7.55 -7.05 18.65
C VAL A 327 8.72 -6.41 17.98
#